data_45031a9ec932e06a37675b622a8a6b1e
#
_entry.id   45031a9ec932e06a37675b622a8a6b1e
#
_cell.length_a   1.000
_cell.length_b   1.000
_cell.length_c   1.000
_cell.angle_alpha   90.00
_cell.angle_beta   90.00
_cell.angle_gamma   90.00
#
_symmetry.space_group_name_H-M   'P 1'
#
loop_
_entity.id
_entity.type
_entity.pdbx_description
1 polymer ?
#
loop_
_entity_poly.entity_id
_entity_poly.type
_entity_poly.pdbx_seq_one_letter_code
_entity_poly.pdbx_strand_id
1 'polypeptide(L)'
;MKITTRYIVGIVILVVGLFTILLIRPSRFVWTPTFAHEDKNPFGCFVFDSVMVQTMPRGYKATGATLRETVADSSSNNVLIVARDGKLTDANITDIKRLLKRGSTVMLVGVDIYEDSNADKAFGLQCITYANFFYNEIKNKLAHNSDDLYDTLHYRAVYKDAHGTKRHRLPRCIAYPDADYRIYKTLLAGVVNIDSAAAVHRRYYILSQCVSPYYDDEYKPDNDYKAVMVEYGRGRLVVVTTPLLFTNFGILSPSTQPYVMRLMNTLADKPVVRLDASMKDGAVIGADADKHNASPLSYILSQPPLRWAYYTIIAGALVFIIFTARRRQRVIPVIP
;
A
#
# COMPACT_ATOMS: atom_id res chain seq x y z
N MET A 1 11.45 28.13 -53.41
CA MET A 1 11.58 26.76 -52.81
C MET A 1 12.58 26.65 -51.65
N LYS A 2 13.67 27.39 -51.62
CA LYS A 2 14.73 27.28 -50.56
C LYS A 2 14.32 27.82 -49.18
N ILE A 3 13.42 28.78 -49.08
CA ILE A 3 13.02 29.39 -47.81
C ILE A 3 12.08 28.45 -46.99
N THR A 4 11.13 27.80 -47.64
CA THR A 4 10.18 26.89 -46.99
C THR A 4 10.89 25.65 -46.41
N THR A 5 11.94 25.15 -47.04
CA THR A 5 12.69 23.99 -46.56
C THR A 5 13.44 24.32 -45.23
N ARG A 6 14.01 25.54 -45.12
CA ARG A 6 14.70 25.98 -43.90
C ARG A 6 13.73 26.10 -42.70
N TYR A 7 12.53 26.60 -42.93
CA TYR A 7 11.49 26.65 -41.84
C TYR A 7 11.03 25.27 -41.43
N ILE A 8 10.86 24.33 -42.39
CA ILE A 8 10.45 22.96 -42.06
C ILE A 8 11.56 22.27 -41.24
N VAL A 9 12.81 22.40 -41.62
CA VAL A 9 13.95 21.85 -40.87
C VAL A 9 14.01 22.45 -39.45
N GLY A 10 13.81 23.78 -39.33
CA GLY A 10 13.77 24.45 -38.01
C GLY A 10 12.67 23.93 -37.13
N ILE A 11 11.45 23.70 -37.66
CA ILE A 11 10.33 23.14 -36.91
C ILE A 11 10.62 21.70 -36.49
N VAL A 12 11.18 20.88 -37.36
CA VAL A 12 11.56 19.50 -37.04
C VAL A 12 12.60 19.45 -35.90
N ILE A 13 13.63 20.29 -35.97
CA ILE A 13 14.66 20.39 -34.93
C ILE A 13 14.03 20.82 -33.61
N LEU A 14 13.12 21.79 -33.63
CA LEU A 14 12.44 22.29 -32.43
C LEU A 14 11.54 21.20 -31.82
N VAL A 15 10.80 20.46 -32.64
CA VAL A 15 9.94 19.33 -32.18
C VAL A 15 10.80 18.20 -31.60
N VAL A 16 11.90 17.84 -32.28
CA VAL A 16 12.83 16.82 -31.77
C VAL A 16 13.48 17.29 -30.46
N GLY A 17 13.88 18.56 -30.37
CA GLY A 17 14.43 19.13 -29.15
C GLY A 17 13.45 19.12 -27.99
N LEU A 18 12.22 19.54 -28.23
CA LEU A 18 11.13 19.45 -27.22
C LEU A 18 10.87 18.00 -26.79
N PHE A 19 10.85 17.08 -27.74
CA PHE A 19 10.64 15.66 -27.46
C PHE A 19 11.79 15.08 -26.63
N THR A 20 13.02 15.47 -26.94
CA THR A 20 14.21 15.08 -26.17
C THR A 20 14.16 15.62 -24.74
N ILE A 21 13.75 16.88 -24.55
CA ILE A 21 13.58 17.47 -23.21
C ILE A 21 12.49 16.76 -22.43
N LEU A 22 11.38 16.37 -23.06
CA LEU A 22 10.31 15.60 -22.43
C LEU A 22 10.77 14.18 -22.02
N LEU A 23 11.66 13.57 -22.80
CA LEU A 23 12.25 12.26 -22.50
C LEU A 23 13.26 12.30 -21.35
N ILE A 24 14.04 13.38 -21.27
CA ILE A 24 15.08 13.55 -20.24
C ILE A 24 14.50 14.05 -18.91
N ARG A 25 13.26 14.58 -18.92
CA ARG A 25 12.63 14.99 -17.65
C ARG A 25 12.57 13.80 -16.69
N PRO A 26 13.20 13.90 -15.52
CA PRO A 26 13.07 12.86 -14.50
C PRO A 26 11.58 12.69 -14.17
N SER A 27 11.13 11.46 -14.13
CA SER A 27 9.76 11.14 -13.72
C SER A 27 9.54 11.72 -12.32
N ARG A 28 8.57 12.62 -12.18
CA ARG A 28 8.20 13.14 -10.86
C ARG A 28 7.66 11.98 -10.05
N PHE A 29 8.14 11.83 -8.82
CA PHE A 29 7.58 10.86 -7.89
C PHE A 29 6.08 11.11 -7.73
N VAL A 30 5.32 10.03 -7.88
CA VAL A 30 3.90 10.03 -7.58
C VAL A 30 3.75 9.60 -6.12
N TRP A 31 3.17 10.48 -5.31
CA TRP A 31 3.00 10.25 -3.87
C TRP A 31 1.67 9.54 -3.54
N THR A 32 0.90 9.14 -4.54
CA THR A 32 -0.33 8.38 -4.32
C THR A 32 0.02 6.96 -3.85
N PRO A 33 -0.49 6.49 -2.72
CA PRO A 33 -0.26 5.13 -2.25
C PRO A 33 -0.87 4.11 -3.21
N THR A 34 -0.04 3.24 -3.75
CA THR A 34 -0.46 2.14 -4.62
C THR A 34 -0.31 0.79 -3.93
N PHE A 35 0.65 0.66 -3.04
CA PHE A 35 1.09 -0.58 -2.41
C PHE A 35 1.42 -1.70 -3.41
N ALA A 36 1.53 -1.39 -4.70
CA ALA A 36 1.80 -2.38 -5.73
C ALA A 36 3.25 -2.87 -5.67
N HIS A 37 3.43 -4.17 -5.90
CA HIS A 37 4.74 -4.83 -5.91
C HIS A 37 5.72 -4.22 -6.91
N GLU A 38 5.25 -3.87 -8.11
CA GLU A 38 6.10 -3.32 -9.18
C GLU A 38 6.35 -1.82 -9.06
N ASP A 39 5.64 -1.13 -8.16
CA ASP A 39 5.69 0.32 -8.07
C ASP A 39 6.93 0.79 -7.29
N LYS A 40 7.76 1.57 -7.97
CA LYS A 40 9.00 2.18 -7.46
C LYS A 40 8.78 3.55 -6.81
N ASN A 41 7.57 4.10 -6.87
CA ASN A 41 7.21 5.35 -6.21
C ASN A 41 7.32 5.21 -4.67
N PRO A 42 7.39 6.31 -3.93
CA PRO A 42 7.58 6.25 -2.47
C PRO A 42 6.59 5.35 -1.74
N PHE A 43 5.31 5.35 -2.14
CA PHE A 43 4.27 4.52 -1.53
C PHE A 43 3.87 3.29 -2.36
N GLY A 44 4.76 2.84 -3.27
CA GLY A 44 4.78 1.48 -3.80
C GLY A 44 5.53 0.53 -2.87
N CYS A 45 5.65 -0.74 -3.26
CA CYS A 45 6.29 -1.77 -2.43
C CYS A 45 7.49 -2.47 -3.08
N PHE A 46 8.00 -1.97 -4.19
CA PHE A 46 9.10 -2.62 -4.92
C PHE A 46 10.35 -2.86 -4.05
N VAL A 47 10.79 -1.82 -3.32
CA VAL A 47 11.96 -1.92 -2.43
C VAL A 47 11.64 -2.76 -1.20
N PHE A 48 10.46 -2.55 -0.61
CA PHE A 48 9.99 -3.33 0.53
C PHE A 48 10.04 -4.84 0.20
N ASP A 49 9.43 -5.25 -0.89
CA ASP A 49 9.39 -6.65 -1.30
C ASP A 49 10.79 -7.20 -1.63
N SER A 50 11.63 -6.39 -2.28
CA SER A 50 13.02 -6.77 -2.59
C SER A 50 13.84 -7.05 -1.31
N VAL A 51 13.66 -6.23 -0.28
CA VAL A 51 14.27 -6.43 1.03
C VAL A 51 13.72 -7.69 1.70
N MET A 52 12.40 -7.91 1.65
CA MET A 52 11.78 -9.09 2.25
C MET A 52 12.23 -10.39 1.59
N VAL A 53 12.39 -10.42 0.27
CA VAL A 53 12.94 -11.58 -0.46
C VAL A 53 14.33 -11.97 0.08
N GLN A 54 15.16 -11.00 0.43
CA GLN A 54 16.52 -11.23 0.91
C GLN A 54 16.60 -11.54 2.40
N THR A 55 15.67 -11.04 3.21
CA THR A 55 15.78 -11.07 4.67
C THR A 55 14.90 -12.12 5.34
N MET A 56 13.81 -12.56 4.69
CA MET A 56 12.91 -13.53 5.31
C MET A 56 13.51 -14.95 5.32
N PRO A 57 13.70 -15.54 6.50
CA PRO A 57 14.51 -16.76 6.65
C PRO A 57 13.89 -18.02 6.02
N ARG A 58 12.58 -18.05 5.84
CA ARG A 58 11.85 -19.18 5.25
C ARG A 58 11.39 -18.91 3.81
N GLY A 59 11.76 -17.75 3.25
CA GLY A 59 11.37 -17.28 1.93
C GLY A 59 10.18 -16.33 1.95
N TYR A 60 10.12 -15.53 0.90
CA TYR A 60 9.09 -14.52 0.68
C TYR A 60 8.76 -14.43 -0.81
N LYS A 61 7.48 -14.28 -1.13
CA LYS A 61 7.01 -14.12 -2.50
C LYS A 61 5.82 -13.18 -2.55
N ALA A 62 5.90 -12.13 -3.36
CA ALA A 62 4.74 -11.33 -3.75
C ALA A 62 4.03 -12.02 -4.93
N THR A 63 2.71 -12.02 -4.93
CA THR A 63 1.88 -12.67 -5.95
C THR A 63 0.57 -11.91 -6.16
N GLY A 64 0.08 -11.88 -7.40
CA GLY A 64 -1.27 -11.39 -7.73
C GLY A 64 -2.39 -12.38 -7.43
N ALA A 65 -2.10 -13.51 -6.77
CA ALA A 65 -3.11 -14.49 -6.38
C ALA A 65 -4.11 -13.90 -5.38
N THR A 66 -5.34 -14.38 -5.44
CA THR A 66 -6.38 -14.05 -4.47
C THR A 66 -6.19 -14.80 -3.15
N LEU A 67 -6.83 -14.31 -2.09
CA LEU A 67 -6.85 -15.03 -0.81
C LEU A 67 -7.44 -16.44 -0.94
N ARG A 68 -8.46 -16.60 -1.78
CA ARG A 68 -9.12 -17.88 -2.03
C ARG A 68 -8.20 -18.88 -2.73
N GLU A 69 -7.43 -18.42 -3.71
CA GLU A 69 -6.42 -19.26 -4.39
C GLU A 69 -5.31 -19.69 -3.42
N THR A 70 -4.88 -18.76 -2.55
CA THR A 70 -3.90 -19.08 -1.50
C THR A 70 -4.41 -20.10 -0.49
N VAL A 71 -5.71 -20.06 -0.17
CA VAL A 71 -6.34 -21.07 0.70
C VAL A 71 -6.48 -22.43 0.01
N ALA A 72 -6.72 -22.43 -1.31
CA ALA A 72 -6.81 -23.66 -2.10
C ALA A 72 -5.45 -24.38 -2.19
N ASP A 73 -4.36 -23.62 -2.18
CA ASP A 73 -3.02 -24.18 -2.04
C ASP A 73 -2.87 -24.84 -0.65
N SER A 74 -2.49 -26.10 -0.63
CA SER A 74 -2.28 -26.87 0.60
C SER A 74 -1.00 -26.52 1.34
N SER A 75 -0.17 -25.64 0.77
CA SER A 75 1.08 -25.19 1.39
C SER A 75 0.80 -24.41 2.69
N SER A 76 1.61 -24.69 3.72
CA SER A 76 1.48 -24.03 5.02
C SER A 76 2.26 -22.72 5.03
N ASN A 77 1.77 -21.71 4.29
CA ASN A 77 2.38 -20.39 4.21
C ASN A 77 1.76 -19.42 5.20
N ASN A 78 2.54 -18.44 5.63
CA ASN A 78 2.01 -17.23 6.25
C ASN A 78 1.60 -16.24 5.16
N VAL A 79 0.62 -15.41 5.46
CA VAL A 79 0.04 -14.48 4.48
C VAL A 79 0.21 -13.05 4.97
N LEU A 80 0.71 -12.18 4.08
CA LEU A 80 0.78 -10.75 4.26
C LEU A 80 -0.16 -10.07 3.26
N ILE A 81 -1.03 -9.21 3.76
CA ILE A 81 -1.88 -8.32 2.96
C ILE A 81 -1.57 -6.90 3.35
N VAL A 82 -1.11 -6.08 2.40
CA VAL A 82 -0.92 -4.65 2.59
C VAL A 82 -1.90 -3.92 1.70
N ALA A 83 -2.78 -3.15 2.31
CA ALA A 83 -3.88 -2.50 1.62
C ALA A 83 -4.01 -1.03 2.05
N ARG A 84 -4.79 -0.29 1.30
CA ARG A 84 -5.28 1.02 1.69
C ARG A 84 -6.79 0.93 1.84
N ASP A 85 -7.29 1.19 3.05
CA ASP A 85 -8.75 1.17 3.34
C ASP A 85 -9.42 -0.14 2.88
N GLY A 86 -8.69 -1.26 3.02
CA GLY A 86 -9.18 -2.57 2.59
C GLY A 86 -10.35 -3.04 3.43
N LYS A 87 -11.42 -3.55 2.78
CA LYS A 87 -12.60 -4.10 3.47
C LYS A 87 -12.63 -5.61 3.33
N LEU A 88 -12.97 -6.30 4.42
CA LEU A 88 -13.14 -7.74 4.44
C LEU A 88 -14.57 -8.13 4.05
N THR A 89 -14.70 -8.99 3.02
CA THR A 89 -15.97 -9.68 2.75
C THR A 89 -16.13 -10.91 3.63
N ASP A 90 -17.33 -11.45 3.71
CA ASP A 90 -17.61 -12.70 4.44
C ASP A 90 -16.81 -13.89 3.87
N ALA A 91 -16.57 -13.89 2.57
CA ALA A 91 -15.71 -14.86 1.91
C ALA A 91 -14.26 -14.75 2.41
N ASN A 92 -13.72 -13.52 2.46
CA ASN A 92 -12.38 -13.27 2.99
C ASN A 92 -12.25 -13.69 4.45
N ILE A 93 -13.23 -13.35 5.29
CA ILE A 93 -13.26 -13.75 6.70
C ILE A 93 -13.23 -15.28 6.83
N THR A 94 -14.01 -15.97 6.01
CA THR A 94 -14.05 -17.44 5.98
C THR A 94 -12.69 -18.02 5.57
N ASP A 95 -12.07 -17.46 4.55
CA ASP A 95 -10.78 -17.90 4.03
C ASP A 95 -9.64 -17.62 5.03
N ILE A 96 -9.64 -16.46 5.67
CA ILE A 96 -8.72 -16.14 6.77
C ILE A 96 -8.88 -17.17 7.91
N LYS A 97 -10.12 -17.45 8.36
CA LYS A 97 -10.38 -18.44 9.40
C LYS A 97 -9.84 -19.83 9.03
N ARG A 98 -9.91 -20.22 7.76
CA ARG A 98 -9.34 -21.50 7.28
C ARG A 98 -7.82 -21.52 7.40
N LEU A 99 -7.13 -20.44 6.98
CA LEU A 99 -5.67 -20.32 7.11
C LEU A 99 -5.24 -20.36 8.59
N LEU A 100 -5.91 -19.62 9.45
CA LEU A 100 -5.63 -19.60 10.89
C LEU A 100 -5.84 -20.98 11.53
N LYS A 101 -6.90 -21.70 11.18
CA LYS A 101 -7.13 -23.07 11.66
C LYS A 101 -6.03 -24.06 11.22
N ARG A 102 -5.41 -23.85 10.04
CA ARG A 102 -4.25 -24.60 9.55
C ARG A 102 -2.95 -24.24 10.28
N GLY A 103 -2.97 -23.19 11.12
CA GLY A 103 -1.80 -22.74 11.88
C GLY A 103 -0.96 -21.73 11.11
N SER A 104 -1.48 -21.08 10.07
CA SER A 104 -0.83 -19.97 9.41
C SER A 104 -0.96 -18.69 10.25
N THR A 105 0.01 -17.80 10.11
CA THR A 105 -0.11 -16.43 10.57
C THR A 105 -0.56 -15.55 9.40
N VAL A 106 -1.63 -14.79 9.60
CA VAL A 106 -2.13 -13.82 8.62
C VAL A 106 -1.91 -12.43 9.18
N MET A 107 -1.21 -11.57 8.42
CA MET A 107 -1.02 -10.16 8.78
C MET A 107 -1.81 -9.28 7.82
N LEU A 108 -2.72 -8.50 8.39
CA LEU A 108 -3.53 -7.51 7.70
C LEU A 108 -2.99 -6.12 8.03
N VAL A 109 -2.54 -5.42 7.02
CA VAL A 109 -1.97 -4.07 7.14
C VAL A 109 -2.83 -3.10 6.34
N GLY A 110 -3.40 -2.10 7.02
CA GLY A 110 -4.26 -1.10 6.38
C GLY A 110 -5.63 -1.64 5.96
N VAL A 111 -6.14 -2.61 6.69
CA VAL A 111 -7.47 -3.19 6.49
C VAL A 111 -8.41 -2.71 7.56
N ASP A 112 -9.53 -2.13 7.15
CA ASP A 112 -10.54 -1.64 8.07
C ASP A 112 -11.48 -2.75 8.54
N ILE A 113 -11.74 -2.77 9.84
CA ILE A 113 -12.73 -3.65 10.50
C ILE A 113 -13.62 -2.74 11.33
N TYR A 114 -14.83 -2.52 10.84
CA TYR A 114 -15.80 -1.66 11.50
C TYR A 114 -16.50 -2.38 12.64
N GLU A 115 -16.98 -1.61 13.61
CA GLU A 115 -17.83 -2.05 14.69
C GLU A 115 -19.05 -2.81 14.14
N ASP A 116 -19.49 -3.85 14.87
CA ASP A 116 -20.59 -4.74 14.48
C ASP A 116 -20.45 -5.47 13.14
N SER A 117 -19.33 -5.33 12.46
CA SER A 117 -19.07 -6.08 11.23
C SER A 117 -18.89 -7.59 11.50
N ASN A 118 -19.07 -8.41 10.45
CA ASN A 118 -18.81 -9.84 10.57
C ASN A 118 -17.33 -10.15 10.89
N ALA A 119 -16.41 -9.25 10.53
CA ALA A 119 -15.00 -9.35 10.88
C ALA A 119 -14.76 -9.05 12.37
N ASP A 120 -15.39 -8.01 12.91
CA ASP A 120 -15.36 -7.70 14.33
C ASP A 120 -15.90 -8.88 15.16
N LYS A 121 -17.11 -9.35 14.87
CA LYS A 121 -17.70 -10.55 15.50
C LYS A 121 -16.82 -11.80 15.37
N ALA A 122 -16.09 -11.90 14.26
CA ALA A 122 -15.20 -13.04 14.00
C ALA A 122 -13.91 -12.98 14.81
N PHE A 123 -13.30 -11.82 14.96
CA PHE A 123 -11.96 -11.65 15.50
C PHE A 123 -11.93 -10.86 16.81
N GLY A 124 -12.97 -10.09 17.14
CA GLY A 124 -13.05 -9.21 18.31
C GLY A 124 -12.07 -8.04 18.19
N LEU A 125 -11.88 -7.54 17.01
CA LEU A 125 -10.99 -6.43 16.69
C LEU A 125 -11.71 -5.44 15.79
N GLN A 126 -11.60 -4.17 16.15
CA GLN A 126 -12.02 -3.05 15.33
C GLN A 126 -10.79 -2.26 14.93
N CYS A 127 -10.68 -1.89 13.68
CA CYS A 127 -9.58 -1.05 13.24
C CYS A 127 -10.00 -0.13 12.11
N ILE A 128 -9.50 1.09 12.17
CA ILE A 128 -9.71 2.13 11.17
C ILE A 128 -8.36 2.67 10.78
N THR A 129 -8.12 2.75 9.48
CA THR A 129 -6.89 3.28 8.91
C THR A 129 -7.18 4.61 8.22
N TYR A 130 -6.50 5.68 8.62
CA TYR A 130 -6.69 7.01 8.04
C TYR A 130 -5.68 7.32 6.92
N ALA A 131 -5.36 6.33 6.08
CA ALA A 131 -4.32 6.47 5.06
C ALA A 131 -4.62 7.56 3.99
N ASN A 132 -5.88 7.96 3.85
CA ASN A 132 -6.30 8.95 2.85
C ASN A 132 -6.06 10.40 3.25
N PHE A 133 -6.07 10.71 4.55
CA PHE A 133 -6.04 12.09 5.03
C PHE A 133 -4.67 12.77 4.84
N PHE A 134 -3.60 12.01 4.69
CA PHE A 134 -2.24 12.49 4.92
C PHE A 134 -1.40 12.74 3.67
N TYR A 135 -1.88 12.35 2.49
CA TYR A 135 -1.11 12.51 1.27
C TYR A 135 -0.67 13.95 1.01
N ASN A 136 -1.58 14.91 1.11
CA ASN A 136 -1.26 16.32 0.92
C ASN A 136 -0.45 16.89 2.09
N GLU A 137 -0.67 16.41 3.30
CA GLU A 137 0.08 16.81 4.49
C GLU A 137 1.53 16.31 4.46
N ILE A 138 1.77 15.04 4.10
CA ILE A 138 3.14 14.50 3.97
C ILE A 138 3.94 15.33 2.99
N LYS A 139 3.37 15.65 1.83
CA LYS A 139 4.02 16.46 0.81
C LYS A 139 4.38 17.86 1.30
N ASN A 140 3.51 18.48 2.08
CA ASN A 140 3.70 19.84 2.59
C ASN A 140 4.59 19.85 3.85
N LYS A 141 4.48 18.85 4.72
CA LYS A 141 5.19 18.79 6.00
C LYS A 141 6.60 18.20 5.90
N LEU A 142 6.88 17.34 4.93
CA LEU A 142 8.27 16.91 4.63
C LEU A 142 9.19 18.09 4.26
N ALA A 143 8.60 19.22 3.82
CA ALA A 143 9.36 20.44 3.56
C ALA A 143 9.70 21.26 4.84
N HIS A 144 9.08 20.96 5.99
CA HIS A 144 9.27 21.69 7.24
C HIS A 144 9.74 20.74 8.33
N ASN A 145 10.99 20.87 8.72
CA ASN A 145 11.67 20.00 9.70
C ASN A 145 11.38 20.47 11.14
N SER A 146 10.13 20.32 11.62
CA SER A 146 9.76 20.66 13.00
C SER A 146 9.61 19.39 13.86
N ASP A 147 9.99 19.46 15.15
CA ASP A 147 9.91 18.33 16.08
C ASP A 147 8.47 17.84 16.31
N ASP A 148 7.48 18.70 16.12
CA ASP A 148 6.05 18.38 16.22
C ASP A 148 5.55 17.40 15.15
N LEU A 149 6.36 17.11 14.12
CA LEU A 149 6.01 16.17 13.04
C LEU A 149 6.17 14.70 13.44
N TYR A 150 6.85 14.44 14.55
CA TYR A 150 7.18 13.08 14.99
C TYR A 150 6.37 12.69 16.21
N ASP A 151 6.05 11.41 16.30
CA ASP A 151 5.55 10.78 17.51
C ASP A 151 6.41 9.58 17.87
N THR A 152 6.32 9.16 19.11
CA THR A 152 7.01 7.97 19.61
C THR A 152 6.09 6.77 19.58
N LEU A 153 6.46 5.80 18.75
CA LEU A 153 5.79 4.51 18.67
C LEU A 153 6.51 3.53 19.60
N HIS A 154 5.84 3.11 20.65
CA HIS A 154 6.34 2.09 21.55
C HIS A 154 6.06 0.69 21.02
N TYR A 155 7.08 -0.14 20.86
CA TYR A 155 6.94 -1.57 20.71
C TYR A 155 7.13 -2.23 22.07
N ARG A 156 6.04 -2.64 22.68
CA ARG A 156 6.02 -3.30 23.99
C ARG A 156 4.97 -4.40 23.93
N ALA A 157 5.35 -5.57 23.46
CA ALA A 157 4.43 -6.68 23.35
C ALA A 157 3.84 -7.03 24.73
N VAL A 158 2.56 -6.81 24.91
CA VAL A 158 1.85 -6.99 26.16
C VAL A 158 0.59 -7.84 25.92
N TYR A 159 0.36 -8.80 26.78
CA TYR A 159 -0.85 -9.61 26.77
C TYR A 159 -2.04 -8.83 27.35
N LYS A 160 -3.19 -8.90 26.70
CA LYS A 160 -4.45 -8.35 27.18
C LYS A 160 -5.49 -9.44 27.34
N ASP A 161 -6.12 -9.51 28.52
CA ASP A 161 -7.28 -10.36 28.80
C ASP A 161 -8.47 -9.53 29.31
N ALA A 162 -9.55 -10.20 29.70
CA ALA A 162 -10.75 -9.55 30.24
C ALA A 162 -10.48 -8.72 31.52
N HIS A 163 -9.39 -8.98 32.23
CA HIS A 163 -9.03 -8.31 33.48
C HIS A 163 -7.99 -7.21 33.30
N GLY A 164 -7.63 -6.90 32.05
CA GLY A 164 -6.70 -5.83 31.71
C GLY A 164 -5.38 -6.31 31.08
N THR A 165 -4.41 -5.41 31.09
CA THR A 165 -3.12 -5.66 30.44
C THR A 165 -2.14 -6.30 31.42
N LYS A 166 -1.57 -7.45 31.05
CA LYS A 166 -0.60 -8.18 31.89
C LYS A 166 0.68 -8.51 31.12
N ARG A 167 1.81 -8.52 31.80
CA ARG A 167 3.04 -9.13 31.26
C ARG A 167 2.96 -10.65 31.48
N HIS A 168 2.73 -11.37 30.40
CA HIS A 168 2.69 -12.83 30.41
C HIS A 168 3.83 -13.37 29.53
N ARG A 169 4.09 -14.69 29.57
CA ARG A 169 5.08 -15.32 28.70
C ARG A 169 4.65 -15.13 27.24
N LEU A 170 5.38 -14.31 26.51
CA LEU A 170 5.09 -13.95 25.14
C LEU A 170 5.53 -15.08 24.17
N PRO A 171 4.83 -15.29 23.06
CA PRO A 171 5.31 -16.10 21.96
C PRO A 171 6.68 -15.61 21.46
N ARG A 172 7.56 -16.53 21.07
CA ARG A 172 8.92 -16.16 20.59
C ARG A 172 8.92 -15.17 19.43
N CYS A 173 7.92 -15.22 18.56
CA CYS A 173 7.82 -14.31 17.40
C CYS A 173 7.59 -12.84 17.77
N ILE A 174 7.16 -12.55 19.01
CA ILE A 174 6.92 -11.19 19.50
C ILE A 174 7.71 -10.87 20.78
N ALA A 175 8.47 -11.82 21.33
CA ALA A 175 9.24 -11.67 22.55
C ALA A 175 10.55 -10.94 22.26
N TYR A 176 10.46 -9.67 21.87
CA TYR A 176 11.60 -8.78 21.68
C TYR A 176 11.75 -7.81 22.84
N PRO A 177 12.96 -7.27 23.06
CA PRO A 177 13.13 -6.16 23.98
C PRO A 177 12.23 -4.99 23.62
N ASP A 178 11.75 -4.28 24.65
CA ASP A 178 11.03 -3.04 24.46
C ASP A 178 11.88 -2.06 23.64
N ALA A 179 11.25 -1.31 22.74
CA ALA A 179 11.93 -0.30 21.93
C ALA A 179 10.97 0.82 21.54
N ASP A 180 11.56 2.00 21.41
CA ASP A 180 10.86 3.21 21.04
C ASP A 180 11.33 3.66 19.65
N TYR A 181 10.39 4.02 18.79
CA TYR A 181 10.65 4.46 17.43
C TYR A 181 10.08 5.84 17.22
N ARG A 182 10.91 6.77 16.75
CA ARG A 182 10.49 8.11 16.39
C ARG A 182 10.02 8.11 14.95
N ILE A 183 8.72 8.22 14.72
CA ILE A 183 8.07 8.09 13.41
C ILE A 183 7.25 9.33 13.11
N TYR A 184 7.14 9.71 11.84
CA TYR A 184 6.25 10.80 11.43
C TYR A 184 4.81 10.49 11.83
N LYS A 185 4.17 11.41 12.55
CA LYS A 185 2.77 11.28 13.00
C LYS A 185 1.82 10.87 11.87
N THR A 186 2.02 11.46 10.70
CA THR A 186 1.22 11.18 9.50
C THR A 186 1.30 9.72 9.01
N LEU A 187 2.37 8.99 9.34
CA LEU A 187 2.50 7.58 9.00
C LEU A 187 1.85 6.65 10.04
N LEU A 188 1.48 7.20 11.19
CA LEU A 188 0.91 6.47 12.33
C LEU A 188 -0.61 6.60 12.43
N ALA A 189 -1.25 7.13 11.40
CA ALA A 189 -2.68 7.32 11.37
C ALA A 189 -3.43 5.98 11.30
N GLY A 190 -4.31 5.78 12.26
CA GLY A 190 -5.10 4.57 12.40
C GLY A 190 -5.03 4.02 13.83
N VAL A 191 -6.07 3.30 14.24
CA VAL A 191 -6.22 2.75 15.57
C VAL A 191 -6.78 1.33 15.52
N VAL A 192 -6.33 0.47 16.44
CA VAL A 192 -6.91 -0.84 16.68
C VAL A 192 -7.56 -0.83 18.07
N ASN A 193 -8.83 -1.18 18.14
CA ASN A 193 -9.54 -1.42 19.38
C ASN A 193 -9.77 -2.92 19.58
N ILE A 194 -9.74 -3.37 20.82
CA ILE A 194 -10.02 -4.76 21.20
C ILE A 194 -11.36 -4.78 21.91
N ASP A 195 -12.31 -5.54 21.36
CA ASP A 195 -13.59 -5.76 22.03
C ASP A 195 -13.38 -6.47 23.37
N SER A 196 -13.82 -5.83 24.44
CA SER A 196 -13.68 -6.35 25.80
C SER A 196 -14.43 -7.68 26.02
N ALA A 197 -15.57 -7.88 25.38
CA ALA A 197 -16.32 -9.12 25.44
C ALA A 197 -15.58 -10.26 24.74
N ALA A 198 -14.96 -9.99 23.60
CA ALA A 198 -14.15 -10.97 22.87
C ALA A 198 -12.85 -11.33 23.61
N ALA A 199 -12.31 -10.41 24.42
CA ALA A 199 -11.09 -10.64 25.21
C ALA A 199 -11.26 -11.72 26.30
N VAL A 200 -12.49 -12.07 26.68
CA VAL A 200 -12.79 -13.18 27.61
C VAL A 200 -12.43 -14.54 27.01
N HIS A 201 -12.58 -14.68 25.68
CA HIS A 201 -12.49 -15.98 25.00
C HIS A 201 -11.23 -16.14 24.15
N ARG A 202 -10.42 -15.07 23.96
CA ARG A 202 -9.25 -15.07 23.08
C ARG A 202 -8.07 -14.37 23.73
N ARG A 203 -6.87 -14.74 23.26
CA ARG A 203 -5.62 -14.12 23.70
C ARG A 203 -5.23 -13.03 22.73
N TYR A 204 -5.14 -11.81 23.22
CA TYR A 204 -4.67 -10.65 22.48
C TYR A 204 -3.30 -10.22 22.99
N TYR A 205 -2.46 -9.83 22.03
CA TYR A 205 -1.14 -9.25 22.31
C TYR A 205 -1.08 -7.89 21.65
N ILE A 206 -0.95 -6.85 22.45
CA ILE A 206 -0.70 -5.50 21.94
C ILE A 206 0.77 -5.43 21.59
N LEU A 207 1.10 -5.22 20.32
CA LEU A 207 2.49 -5.17 19.85
C LEU A 207 3.04 -3.76 19.92
N SER A 208 2.25 -2.76 19.54
CA SER A 208 2.69 -1.37 19.54
C SER A 208 1.55 -0.40 19.77
N GLN A 209 1.92 0.75 20.37
CA GLN A 209 1.02 1.86 20.67
C GLN A 209 1.76 3.19 20.53
N CYS A 210 1.05 4.27 20.24
CA CYS A 210 1.60 5.63 20.29
C CYS A 210 1.51 6.22 21.69
N VAL A 211 2.44 7.13 21.99
CA VAL A 211 2.48 7.87 23.28
C VAL A 211 1.52 9.05 23.24
N SER A 212 1.53 9.77 22.15
CA SER A 212 0.72 10.97 21.96
C SER A 212 -0.20 10.73 20.76
N PRO A 213 -1.47 10.36 21.00
CA PRO A 213 -2.40 10.13 19.89
C PRO A 213 -2.56 11.41 19.06
N TYR A 214 -2.39 11.27 17.76
CA TYR A 214 -2.66 12.35 16.80
C TYR A 214 -4.15 12.36 16.46
N TYR A 215 -4.96 12.86 17.40
CA TYR A 215 -6.39 13.04 17.19
C TYR A 215 -6.79 14.45 17.63
N ASP A 216 -7.76 15.04 16.94
CA ASP A 216 -8.43 16.25 17.40
C ASP A 216 -9.03 16.00 18.79
N ASP A 217 -9.10 17.03 19.61
CA ASP A 217 -9.59 16.95 21.00
C ASP A 217 -10.99 16.32 21.13
N GLU A 218 -11.75 16.26 20.03
CA GLU A 218 -13.08 15.67 19.94
C GLU A 218 -13.08 14.13 19.86
N TYR A 219 -11.99 13.50 19.38
CA TYR A 219 -11.90 12.03 19.26
C TYR A 219 -10.60 11.50 19.86
N LYS A 220 -10.61 11.22 21.15
CA LYS A 220 -9.50 10.61 21.87
C LYS A 220 -9.83 9.14 22.19
N PRO A 221 -9.30 8.17 21.45
CA PRO A 221 -9.52 6.77 21.80
C PRO A 221 -8.86 6.44 23.13
N ASP A 222 -9.50 5.60 23.93
CA ASP A 222 -8.98 5.13 25.23
C ASP A 222 -7.60 4.47 25.11
N ASN A 223 -7.31 3.88 23.94
CA ASN A 223 -6.06 3.22 23.65
C ASN A 223 -5.69 3.43 22.18
N ASP A 224 -4.47 3.90 21.92
CA ASP A 224 -3.96 4.13 20.57
C ASP A 224 -3.03 2.97 20.12
N TYR A 225 -3.61 1.77 20.00
CA TYR A 225 -2.88 0.61 19.52
C TYR A 225 -2.69 0.68 18.00
N LYS A 226 -1.46 0.45 17.53
CA LYS A 226 -1.10 0.45 16.09
C LYS A 226 -0.95 -0.95 15.52
N ALA A 227 -0.59 -1.91 16.35
CA ALA A 227 -0.48 -3.31 15.96
C ALA A 227 -0.94 -4.23 17.09
N VAL A 228 -1.83 -5.17 16.75
CA VAL A 228 -2.38 -6.16 17.68
C VAL A 228 -2.33 -7.53 17.03
N MET A 229 -1.96 -8.55 17.80
CA MET A 229 -2.00 -9.95 17.41
C MET A 229 -3.04 -10.69 18.24
N VAL A 230 -3.88 -11.48 17.59
CA VAL A 230 -4.85 -12.37 18.25
C VAL A 230 -4.59 -13.83 17.89
N GLU A 231 -4.63 -14.72 18.88
CA GLU A 231 -4.59 -16.15 18.65
C GLU A 231 -5.96 -16.66 18.21
N TYR A 232 -5.99 -17.42 17.11
CA TYR A 232 -7.21 -18.02 16.57
C TYR A 232 -6.94 -19.46 16.10
N GLY A 233 -7.50 -20.41 16.81
CA GLY A 233 -7.20 -21.83 16.55
C GLY A 233 -5.73 -22.17 16.80
N ARG A 234 -5.04 -22.63 15.76
CA ARG A 234 -3.59 -22.92 15.80
C ARG A 234 -2.75 -21.80 15.19
N GLY A 235 -3.38 -20.81 14.57
CA GLY A 235 -2.74 -19.71 13.89
C GLY A 235 -2.88 -18.38 14.63
N ARG A 236 -2.42 -17.32 14.00
CA ARG A 236 -2.41 -15.96 14.56
C ARG A 236 -2.86 -14.96 13.51
N LEU A 237 -3.72 -14.03 13.90
CA LEU A 237 -4.06 -12.87 13.09
C LEU A 237 -3.32 -11.67 13.66
N VAL A 238 -2.58 -10.98 12.82
CA VAL A 238 -1.92 -9.71 13.16
C VAL A 238 -2.61 -8.60 12.38
N VAL A 239 -3.08 -7.57 13.06
CA VAL A 239 -3.70 -6.39 12.46
C VAL A 239 -2.81 -5.19 12.71
N VAL A 240 -2.51 -4.44 11.66
CA VAL A 240 -1.62 -3.27 11.70
C VAL A 240 -2.30 -2.10 10.96
N THR A 241 -2.39 -0.95 11.60
CA THR A 241 -3.08 0.23 11.06
C THR A 241 -2.12 1.26 10.43
N THR A 242 -0.86 0.90 10.21
CA THR A 242 0.17 1.79 9.68
C THR A 242 0.70 1.31 8.31
N PRO A 243 -0.14 1.26 7.25
CA PRO A 243 0.24 0.66 5.97
C PRO A 243 1.38 1.38 5.27
N LEU A 244 1.51 2.69 5.42
CA LEU A 244 2.56 3.47 4.77
C LEU A 244 3.97 3.08 5.22
N LEU A 245 4.11 2.45 6.40
CA LEU A 245 5.40 1.93 6.87
C LEU A 245 5.86 0.69 6.08
N PHE A 246 4.95 -0.02 5.43
CA PHE A 246 5.22 -1.21 4.60
C PHE A 246 5.45 -0.87 3.13
N THR A 247 5.85 0.37 2.84
CA THR A 247 6.14 0.87 1.49
C THR A 247 7.63 1.12 1.30
N ASN A 248 8.01 1.51 0.07
CA ASN A 248 9.38 1.91 -0.24
C ASN A 248 9.86 3.03 0.69
N PHE A 249 9.01 4.03 0.96
CA PHE A 249 9.32 5.12 1.87
C PHE A 249 9.56 4.63 3.30
N GLY A 250 8.68 3.78 3.81
CA GLY A 250 8.78 3.25 5.17
C GLY A 250 10.03 2.39 5.38
N ILE A 251 10.32 1.47 4.46
CA ILE A 251 11.47 0.55 4.61
C ILE A 251 12.83 1.21 4.37
N LEU A 252 12.86 2.31 3.62
CA LEU A 252 14.09 3.08 3.39
C LEU A 252 14.39 4.07 4.53
N SER A 253 13.43 4.37 5.38
CA SER A 253 13.64 5.27 6.52
C SER A 253 14.31 4.53 7.69
N PRO A 254 15.48 5.00 8.17
CA PRO A 254 16.19 4.36 9.28
C PRO A 254 15.39 4.28 10.59
N SER A 255 14.44 5.20 10.80
CA SER A 255 13.60 5.23 12.01
C SER A 255 12.47 4.22 11.97
N THR A 256 11.93 3.89 10.77
CA THR A 256 10.77 3.01 10.62
C THR A 256 11.15 1.57 10.27
N GLN A 257 12.24 1.39 9.54
CA GLN A 257 12.73 0.07 9.13
C GLN A 257 12.81 -0.96 10.27
N PRO A 258 13.43 -0.66 11.42
CA PRO A 258 13.56 -1.65 12.50
C PRO A 258 12.19 -2.06 13.07
N TYR A 259 11.23 -1.15 13.13
CA TYR A 259 9.87 -1.46 13.56
C TYR A 259 9.17 -2.41 12.57
N VAL A 260 9.22 -2.11 11.27
CA VAL A 260 8.64 -2.96 10.23
C VAL A 260 9.26 -4.35 10.25
N MET A 261 10.59 -4.45 10.38
CA MET A 261 11.28 -5.73 10.47
C MET A 261 10.84 -6.55 11.69
N ARG A 262 10.56 -5.91 12.82
CA ARG A 262 10.00 -6.60 13.99
C ARG A 262 8.61 -7.16 13.72
N LEU A 263 7.73 -6.39 13.10
CA LEU A 263 6.42 -6.88 12.72
C LEU A 263 6.53 -8.04 11.74
N MET A 264 7.37 -7.92 10.71
CA MET A 264 7.59 -8.98 9.72
C MET A 264 8.13 -10.27 10.35
N ASN A 265 8.88 -10.17 11.44
CA ASN A 265 9.36 -11.35 12.15
C ASN A 265 8.24 -12.18 12.79
N THR A 266 7.05 -11.64 12.99
CA THR A 266 5.87 -12.42 13.40
C THR A 266 5.49 -13.49 12.37
N LEU A 267 5.89 -13.28 11.11
CA LEU A 267 5.64 -14.17 9.96
C LEU A 267 6.84 -15.09 9.64
N ALA A 268 7.97 -14.97 10.35
CA ALA A 268 9.24 -15.58 9.96
C ALA A 268 9.33 -17.09 10.19
N ASP A 269 8.35 -17.70 10.87
CA ASP A 269 8.32 -19.12 11.19
C ASP A 269 7.96 -20.02 9.98
N LYS A 270 7.37 -19.45 8.93
CA LYS A 270 6.98 -20.12 7.69
C LYS A 270 7.30 -19.26 6.47
N PRO A 271 7.27 -19.83 5.24
CA PRO A 271 7.32 -19.03 4.03
C PRO A 271 6.19 -18.02 4.00
N VAL A 272 6.47 -16.82 3.51
CA VAL A 272 5.49 -15.71 3.46
C VAL A 272 5.04 -15.50 2.03
N VAL A 273 3.74 -15.49 1.83
CA VAL A 273 3.09 -15.06 0.58
C VAL A 273 2.44 -13.71 0.82
N ARG A 274 2.93 -12.69 0.11
CA ARG A 274 2.26 -11.41 0.06
C ARG A 274 1.28 -11.39 -1.09
N LEU A 275 0.04 -11.08 -0.79
CA LEU A 275 -0.98 -10.86 -1.80
C LEU A 275 -0.88 -9.41 -2.28
N ASP A 276 -0.50 -9.25 -3.54
CA ASP A 276 -0.40 -7.93 -4.18
C ASP A 276 -1.81 -7.48 -4.60
N ALA A 277 -2.57 -7.04 -3.62
CA ALA A 277 -3.81 -6.36 -3.88
C ALA A 277 -3.47 -4.93 -4.31
N SER A 278 -3.27 -4.69 -5.60
CA SER A 278 -3.23 -3.33 -6.16
C SER A 278 -4.62 -2.71 -5.98
N MET A 279 -4.84 -2.10 -4.80
CA MET A 279 -6.15 -1.62 -4.43
C MET A 279 -6.37 -0.21 -4.95
N LYS A 280 -7.31 -0.09 -5.85
CA LYS A 280 -8.04 1.16 -6.08
C LYS A 280 -8.98 1.41 -4.90
N ASP A 281 -9.29 2.67 -4.63
CA ASP A 281 -10.20 3.10 -3.56
C ASP A 281 -11.44 2.20 -3.48
N GLY A 282 -11.65 1.60 -2.31
CA GLY A 282 -12.81 0.74 -2.03
C GLY A 282 -12.76 -0.68 -2.57
N ALA A 283 -11.63 -1.13 -3.14
CA ALA A 283 -11.50 -2.51 -3.58
C ALA A 283 -11.50 -3.49 -2.40
N VAL A 284 -12.21 -4.57 -2.55
CA VAL A 284 -12.33 -5.64 -1.56
C VAL A 284 -11.10 -6.53 -1.65
N ILE A 285 -10.51 -6.89 -0.51
CA ILE A 285 -9.36 -7.81 -0.45
C ILE A 285 -9.75 -9.14 -1.09
N GLY A 286 -9.04 -9.53 -2.16
CA GLY A 286 -9.27 -10.81 -2.85
C GLY A 286 -10.59 -10.89 -3.63
N ALA A 287 -11.31 -9.78 -3.86
CA ALA A 287 -12.20 -9.73 -4.99
C ALA A 287 -11.36 -9.78 -6.26
N ASP A 288 -11.86 -10.43 -7.29
CA ASP A 288 -11.41 -10.17 -8.66
C ASP A 288 -11.58 -8.67 -8.89
N ALA A 289 -10.53 -7.93 -8.51
CA ALA A 289 -10.52 -6.48 -8.59
C ALA A 289 -10.69 -6.18 -10.06
N ASP A 290 -11.90 -5.82 -10.41
CA ASP A 290 -12.39 -5.43 -11.70
C ASP A 290 -11.30 -5.27 -12.75
N LYS A 291 -10.96 -6.36 -13.43
CA LYS A 291 -10.41 -6.29 -14.78
C LYS A 291 -11.38 -5.52 -15.72
N HIS A 292 -12.57 -5.19 -15.23
CA HIS A 292 -13.64 -4.60 -16.01
C HIS A 292 -13.79 -3.08 -15.95
N ASN A 293 -13.13 -2.37 -15.00
CA ASN A 293 -13.29 -0.91 -14.89
C ASN A 293 -12.04 -0.08 -15.24
N ALA A 294 -10.93 -0.69 -15.59
CA ALA A 294 -9.84 0.05 -16.20
C ALA A 294 -10.27 0.41 -17.64
N SER A 295 -10.51 1.70 -17.92
CA SER A 295 -10.78 2.11 -19.29
C SER A 295 -9.66 1.56 -20.19
N PRO A 296 -9.96 1.06 -21.41
CA PRO A 296 -8.93 0.54 -22.31
C PRO A 296 -7.77 1.52 -22.51
N LEU A 297 -8.07 2.82 -22.43
CA LEU A 297 -7.08 3.88 -22.52
C LEU A 297 -6.15 3.91 -21.31
N SER A 298 -6.65 3.70 -20.10
CA SER A 298 -5.80 3.67 -18.90
C SER A 298 -4.84 2.47 -18.92
N TYR A 299 -5.30 1.33 -19.45
CA TYR A 299 -4.44 0.16 -19.64
C TYR A 299 -3.33 0.44 -20.68
N ILE A 300 -3.68 1.05 -21.82
CA ILE A 300 -2.70 1.43 -22.85
C ILE A 300 -1.65 2.40 -22.28
N LEU A 301 -2.08 3.39 -21.50
CA LEU A 301 -1.19 4.39 -20.91
C LEU A 301 -0.36 3.88 -19.75
N SER A 302 -0.78 2.81 -19.09
CA SER A 302 -0.01 2.18 -17.99
C SER A 302 1.17 1.36 -18.49
N GLN A 303 1.07 0.78 -19.70
CA GLN A 303 2.13 -0.05 -20.27
C GLN A 303 3.11 0.80 -21.09
N PRO A 304 4.40 0.89 -20.73
CA PRO A 304 5.36 1.73 -21.45
C PRO A 304 5.39 1.52 -22.98
N PRO A 305 5.39 0.28 -23.53
CA PRO A 305 5.40 0.08 -24.98
C PRO A 305 4.13 0.59 -25.65
N LEU A 306 2.94 0.33 -25.06
CA LEU A 306 1.67 0.73 -25.63
C LEU A 306 1.46 2.25 -25.55
N ARG A 307 1.93 2.88 -24.50
CA ARG A 307 1.94 4.34 -24.34
C ARG A 307 2.75 5.03 -25.42
N TRP A 308 3.92 4.49 -25.76
CA TRP A 308 4.74 5.02 -26.84
C TRP A 308 4.08 4.83 -28.21
N ALA A 309 3.49 3.68 -28.47
CA ALA A 309 2.73 3.42 -29.69
C ALA A 309 1.56 4.41 -29.84
N TYR A 310 0.80 4.67 -28.77
CA TYR A 310 -0.29 5.65 -28.75
C TYR A 310 0.20 7.08 -29.09
N TYR A 311 1.27 7.54 -28.49
CA TYR A 311 1.84 8.87 -28.79
C TYR A 311 2.37 8.96 -30.22
N THR A 312 2.97 7.89 -30.74
CA THR A 312 3.44 7.84 -32.13
C THR A 312 2.29 7.93 -33.12
N ILE A 313 1.17 7.26 -32.85
CA ILE A 313 -0.04 7.35 -33.70
C ILE A 313 -0.61 8.77 -33.68
N ILE A 314 -0.72 9.41 -32.51
CA ILE A 314 -1.19 10.80 -32.41
C ILE A 314 -0.27 11.76 -33.16
N ALA A 315 1.03 11.64 -32.97
CA ALA A 315 2.00 12.47 -33.69
C ALA A 315 1.91 12.28 -35.20
N GLY A 316 1.80 11.05 -35.69
CA GLY A 316 1.58 10.72 -37.10
C GLY A 316 0.28 11.32 -37.65
N ALA A 317 -0.82 11.24 -36.91
CA ALA A 317 -2.11 11.82 -37.28
C ALA A 317 -2.02 13.37 -37.40
N LEU A 318 -1.36 14.02 -36.45
CA LEU A 318 -1.15 15.48 -36.48
C LEU A 318 -0.32 15.89 -37.71
N VAL A 319 0.77 15.19 -37.98
CA VAL A 319 1.60 15.42 -39.18
C VAL A 319 0.76 15.23 -40.44
N PHE A 320 -0.03 14.16 -40.53
CA PHE A 320 -0.94 13.89 -41.65
C PHE A 320 -1.96 15.02 -41.86
N ILE A 321 -2.58 15.51 -40.78
CA ILE A 321 -3.54 16.62 -40.84
C ILE A 321 -2.86 17.89 -41.40
N ILE A 322 -1.69 18.22 -40.88
CA ILE A 322 -0.91 19.40 -41.33
C ILE A 322 -0.59 19.31 -42.84
N PHE A 323 -0.13 18.15 -43.30
CA PHE A 323 0.17 17.95 -44.71
C PHE A 323 -1.10 17.98 -45.59
N THR A 324 -2.20 17.42 -45.11
CA THR A 324 -3.47 17.39 -45.85
C THR A 324 -4.13 18.77 -45.90
N ALA A 325 -4.11 19.51 -44.80
CA ALA A 325 -4.62 20.90 -44.75
C ALA A 325 -3.88 21.80 -45.76
N ARG A 326 -2.57 21.62 -45.91
CA ARG A 326 -1.77 22.38 -46.85
C ARG A 326 -2.11 22.09 -48.31
N ARG A 327 -2.59 20.89 -48.67
CA ARG A 327 -2.98 20.54 -50.02
C ARG A 327 -4.32 21.16 -50.47
N ARG A 328 -5.20 21.53 -49.55
CA ARG A 328 -6.52 22.12 -49.82
C ARG A 328 -6.49 23.63 -50.09
N GLN A 329 -5.37 24.34 -49.91
CA GLN A 329 -5.25 25.76 -50.19
C GLN A 329 -4.69 26.04 -51.62
N ARG A 330 -5.04 25.24 -52.62
CA ARG A 330 -4.84 25.67 -53.99
C ARG A 330 -5.93 26.67 -54.34
N VAL A 331 -5.55 27.92 -54.43
CA VAL A 331 -6.34 29.03 -54.91
C VAL A 331 -6.92 28.65 -56.28
N ILE A 332 -8.24 28.66 -56.37
CA ILE A 332 -8.91 28.62 -57.65
C ILE A 332 -8.57 29.93 -58.36
N PRO A 333 -7.94 29.91 -59.53
CA PRO A 333 -7.67 31.16 -60.24
C PRO A 333 -9.02 31.76 -60.62
N VAL A 334 -9.27 32.99 -60.17
CA VAL A 334 -10.39 33.82 -60.68
C VAL A 334 -10.03 34.15 -62.10
N ILE A 335 -10.78 33.55 -63.03
CA ILE A 335 -10.72 33.90 -64.45
C ILE A 335 -11.47 35.25 -64.59
N PRO A 336 -10.86 36.28 -65.21
CA PRO A 336 -11.50 37.56 -65.44
C PRO A 336 -12.65 37.49 -66.43
#